data_444baac95e12691ae87f34b3273cafa6
#
_entry.id   444baac95e12691ae87f34b3273cafa6
#
_cell.length_a   1.000
_cell.length_b   1.000
_cell.length_c   1.000
_cell.angle_alpha   90.00
_cell.angle_beta   90.00
_cell.angle_gamma   90.00
#
_symmetry.space_group_name_H-M   'P 1'
#
loop_
_entity.id
_entity.type
_entity.pdbx_description
1 polymer ?
#
loop_
_entity_poly.entity_id
_entity_poly.type
_entity_poly.pdbx_seq_one_letter_code
_entity_poly.pdbx_strand_id
1 'polypeptide(L)'
;MALPVTIPNTFANATASIPLSQLDANFTTLSNAINGINSGSETLVNLKASNVTITGGTLTGITAANIAGANISSGNVTVTIASLANGNAASPSLRFTDDTDTGIFNSGANAISFTEGGSGFRIGYRNIPDGGPKNTSYTLATGDVGKYIQITSGGSITVPDGTFANGDVVSLFNNTNAAVTVNCAISTAYIAGTDSDKANVSLATRGVATILFANANVCVITGNVS
;
A
#
# COMPACT_ATOMS: atom_id res chain seq x y z
N MET A 1 1.77 49.11 8.63
CA MET A 1 0.65 49.73 7.86
C MET A 1 -0.10 48.58 7.17
N ALA A 2 -1.40 48.52 7.26
CA ALA A 2 -2.17 47.42 6.64
C ALA A 2 -2.56 47.77 5.20
N LEU A 3 -2.56 46.81 4.30
CA LEU A 3 -3.12 46.97 2.96
C LEU A 3 -4.66 46.80 3.00
N PRO A 4 -5.45 47.57 2.21
CA PRO A 4 -5.03 48.50 1.17
C PRO A 4 -4.46 49.80 1.70
N VAL A 5 -3.52 50.36 0.96
CA VAL A 5 -2.86 51.64 1.31
C VAL A 5 -3.78 52.81 0.97
N THR A 6 -4.02 53.69 1.93
CA THR A 6 -4.74 54.96 1.67
C THR A 6 -3.75 56.06 1.35
N ILE A 7 -3.84 56.60 0.13
CA ILE A 7 -3.02 57.74 -0.28
C ILE A 7 -3.52 59.00 0.42
N PRO A 8 -2.64 59.74 1.14
CA PRO A 8 -3.07 60.84 1.99
C PRO A 8 -3.61 62.05 1.23
N ASN A 9 -3.24 62.22 -0.03
CA ASN A 9 -3.70 63.36 -0.82
C ASN A 9 -4.35 62.89 -2.13
N THR A 10 -5.50 63.48 -2.47
CA THR A 10 -6.23 63.24 -3.72
C THR A 10 -6.13 64.48 -4.61
N PHE A 11 -5.67 64.28 -5.84
CA PHE A 11 -5.45 65.39 -6.79
C PHE A 11 -6.53 65.42 -7.91
N ALA A 12 -7.54 64.62 -7.81
CA ALA A 12 -8.64 64.62 -8.78
C ALA A 12 -9.35 65.96 -8.74
N ASN A 13 -9.50 66.59 -9.92
CA ASN A 13 -10.16 67.90 -10.09
C ASN A 13 -9.48 69.09 -9.33
N ALA A 14 -8.22 69.02 -9.07
CA ALA A 14 -7.48 70.17 -8.49
C ALA A 14 -7.49 71.35 -9.48
N THR A 15 -8.00 72.48 -9.01
CA THR A 15 -8.06 73.72 -9.79
C THR A 15 -6.96 74.76 -9.39
N ALA A 16 -6.12 74.40 -8.42
CA ALA A 16 -5.01 75.15 -7.94
C ALA A 16 -3.69 74.37 -7.99
N SER A 17 -2.56 75.07 -7.81
CA SER A 17 -1.26 74.40 -7.75
C SER A 17 -1.19 73.41 -6.61
N ILE A 18 -0.72 72.23 -6.90
CA ILE A 18 -0.53 71.13 -5.93
C ILE A 18 0.86 71.35 -5.30
N PRO A 19 0.98 71.47 -3.98
CA PRO A 19 2.25 71.44 -3.32
C PRO A 19 3.05 70.19 -3.53
N LEU A 20 4.35 70.34 -3.86
CA LEU A 20 5.24 69.13 -4.01
C LEU A 20 5.27 68.30 -2.74
N SER A 21 5.11 68.88 -1.55
CA SER A 21 5.05 68.14 -0.29
C SER A 21 3.89 67.13 -0.22
N GLN A 22 2.76 67.40 -0.89
CA GLN A 22 1.64 66.45 -0.96
C GLN A 22 1.95 65.26 -1.90
N LEU A 23 2.67 65.55 -2.99
CA LEU A 23 3.13 64.52 -3.90
C LEU A 23 4.17 63.62 -3.21
N ASP A 24 5.15 64.22 -2.54
CA ASP A 24 6.16 63.51 -1.75
C ASP A 24 5.53 62.66 -0.64
N ALA A 25 4.51 63.15 0.04
CA ALA A 25 3.78 62.39 1.06
C ALA A 25 3.10 61.14 0.47
N ASN A 26 2.50 61.28 -0.72
CA ASN A 26 1.89 60.12 -1.41
C ASN A 26 2.94 59.08 -1.82
N PHE A 27 4.07 59.54 -2.40
CA PHE A 27 5.16 58.62 -2.77
C PHE A 27 5.80 57.97 -1.56
N THR A 28 5.99 58.69 -0.48
CA THR A 28 6.52 58.14 0.77
C THR A 28 5.60 57.08 1.33
N THR A 29 4.29 57.31 1.32
CA THR A 29 3.30 56.34 1.79
C THR A 29 3.33 55.08 0.96
N LEU A 30 3.38 55.19 -0.37
CA LEU A 30 3.46 54.07 -1.28
C LEU A 30 4.78 53.31 -1.12
N SER A 31 5.89 54.03 -1.04
CA SER A 31 7.22 53.42 -0.82
C SER A 31 7.30 52.66 0.49
N ASN A 32 6.75 53.21 1.56
CA ASN A 32 6.71 52.55 2.86
C ASN A 32 5.87 51.25 2.81
N ALA A 33 4.75 51.24 2.09
CA ALA A 33 3.93 50.04 1.92
C ALA A 33 4.68 48.94 1.14
N ILE A 34 5.35 49.33 0.05
CA ILE A 34 6.15 48.40 -0.75
C ILE A 34 7.32 47.83 0.06
N ASN A 35 8.04 48.72 0.78
CA ASN A 35 9.13 48.31 1.65
C ASN A 35 8.65 47.39 2.80
N GLY A 36 7.45 47.68 3.32
CA GLY A 36 6.81 46.84 4.34
C GLY A 36 6.51 45.45 3.84
N ILE A 37 6.03 45.30 2.62
CA ILE A 37 5.85 43.98 1.97
C ILE A 37 7.20 43.26 1.83
N ASN A 38 8.22 43.97 1.35
CA ASN A 38 9.55 43.40 1.14
C ASN A 38 10.24 43.01 2.47
N SER A 39 10.02 43.75 3.53
CA SER A 39 10.57 43.48 4.87
C SER A 39 9.72 42.47 5.69
N GLY A 40 8.56 42.08 5.21
CA GLY A 40 7.61 41.20 5.93
C GLY A 40 6.87 41.93 7.07
N SER A 41 6.94 43.25 7.17
CA SER A 41 6.20 44.03 8.18
C SER A 41 4.76 44.35 7.76
N GLU A 42 4.40 44.12 6.52
CA GLU A 42 3.05 44.27 5.98
C GLU A 42 2.43 42.91 5.65
N THR A 43 1.16 42.77 5.94
CA THR A 43 0.38 41.56 5.62
C THR A 43 -0.41 41.77 4.33
N LEU A 44 -0.22 40.87 3.36
CA LEU A 44 -1.04 40.83 2.16
C LEU A 44 -2.35 40.08 2.47
N VAL A 45 -3.43 40.83 2.56
CA VAL A 45 -4.77 40.22 2.70
C VAL A 45 -5.35 40.00 1.30
N ASN A 46 -5.80 38.81 1.00
CA ASN A 46 -6.37 38.40 -0.30
C ASN A 46 -5.40 38.51 -1.49
N LEU A 47 -4.18 37.96 -1.35
CA LEU A 47 -3.29 37.80 -2.49
C LEU A 47 -3.90 36.85 -3.53
N LYS A 48 -4.31 37.38 -4.68
CA LYS A 48 -4.78 36.63 -5.82
C LYS A 48 -3.66 36.57 -6.86
N ALA A 49 -2.94 35.47 -6.92
CA ALA A 49 -1.81 35.31 -7.83
C ALA A 49 -1.94 33.99 -8.60
N SER A 50 -1.56 33.99 -9.87
CA SER A 50 -1.54 32.79 -10.70
C SER A 50 -0.40 31.84 -10.31
N ASN A 51 0.73 32.41 -9.87
CA ASN A 51 1.90 31.68 -9.39
C ASN A 51 2.49 32.38 -8.18
N VAL A 52 2.69 31.64 -7.08
CA VAL A 52 3.40 32.10 -5.90
C VAL A 52 4.59 31.19 -5.68
N THR A 53 5.81 31.74 -5.75
CA THR A 53 7.03 31.02 -5.39
C THR A 53 7.46 31.44 -4.01
N ILE A 54 7.48 30.52 -3.04
CA ILE A 54 7.96 30.76 -1.69
C ILE A 54 9.29 30.05 -1.54
N THR A 55 10.38 30.81 -1.55
CA THR A 55 11.75 30.26 -1.50
C THR A 55 12.28 30.05 -0.08
N GLY A 56 11.53 30.45 0.92
CA GLY A 56 11.88 30.24 2.32
C GLY A 56 10.71 30.63 3.22
N GLY A 57 10.74 30.19 4.47
CA GLY A 57 9.70 30.49 5.44
C GLY A 57 8.76 29.32 5.73
N THR A 58 7.80 29.54 6.63
CA THR A 58 6.82 28.56 7.06
C THR A 58 5.44 28.92 6.51
N LEU A 59 4.79 28.00 5.80
CA LEU A 59 3.38 28.12 5.45
C LEU A 59 2.54 27.60 6.62
N THR A 60 1.96 28.50 7.40
CA THR A 60 1.06 28.15 8.50
C THR A 60 -0.38 28.51 8.14
N GLY A 61 -1.34 27.73 8.63
CA GLY A 61 -2.76 28.07 8.48
C GLY A 61 -3.33 27.89 7.07
N ILE A 62 -2.78 27.00 6.24
CA ILE A 62 -3.40 26.64 4.97
C ILE A 62 -4.64 25.80 5.28
N THR A 63 -5.80 26.45 5.38
CA THR A 63 -7.09 25.79 5.52
C THR A 63 -7.71 25.56 4.14
N ALA A 64 -8.13 24.34 3.85
CA ALA A 64 -8.90 23.96 2.67
C ALA A 64 -8.20 24.20 1.31
N ALA A 65 -6.90 24.03 1.22
CA ALA A 65 -6.24 23.99 -0.08
C ALA A 65 -6.41 22.63 -0.72
N ASN A 66 -7.06 22.58 -1.88
CA ASN A 66 -6.85 21.48 -2.81
C ASN A 66 -5.43 21.63 -3.38
N ILE A 67 -4.48 20.93 -2.81
CA ILE A 67 -3.14 20.82 -3.40
C ILE A 67 -3.25 19.73 -4.49
N ALA A 68 -3.93 20.07 -5.59
CA ALA A 68 -4.11 19.16 -6.72
C ALA A 68 -2.81 19.13 -7.55
N GLY A 69 -2.27 17.94 -7.79
CA GLY A 69 -1.10 17.74 -8.64
C GLY A 69 0.24 18.19 -8.02
N ALA A 70 0.31 18.37 -6.71
CA ALA A 70 1.56 18.74 -6.05
C ALA A 70 2.41 17.51 -5.73
N ASN A 71 3.67 17.54 -6.11
CA ASN A 71 4.69 16.67 -5.55
C ASN A 71 5.21 17.32 -4.27
N ILE A 72 4.96 16.71 -3.12
CA ILE A 72 5.61 17.09 -1.87
C ILE A 72 6.95 16.35 -1.86
N SER A 73 7.98 17.03 -2.39
CA SER A 73 9.33 16.50 -2.45
C SER A 73 10.17 17.09 -1.33
N SER A 74 10.38 16.40 -0.32
CA SER A 74 11.43 16.39 0.72
C SER A 74 10.94 16.32 2.16
N GLY A 75 11.74 15.71 3.02
CA GLY A 75 11.52 15.66 4.45
C GLY A 75 10.38 14.75 4.90
N ASN A 76 9.92 14.95 6.12
CA ASN A 76 8.84 14.17 6.71
C ASN A 76 7.49 14.82 6.41
N VAL A 77 6.53 14.04 5.91
CA VAL A 77 5.13 14.45 5.82
C VAL A 77 4.40 13.88 7.04
N THR A 78 4.01 14.75 7.97
CA THR A 78 3.21 14.36 9.13
C THR A 78 1.74 14.66 8.83
N VAL A 79 0.92 13.61 8.79
CA VAL A 79 -0.53 13.72 8.57
C VAL A 79 -1.29 13.00 9.68
N THR A 80 -2.40 13.58 10.14
CA THR A 80 -3.28 12.91 11.11
C THR A 80 -4.05 11.77 10.46
N ILE A 81 -4.52 11.96 9.23
CA ILE A 81 -5.24 10.97 8.42
C ILE A 81 -4.81 11.14 6.96
N ALA A 82 -4.39 10.07 6.33
CA ALA A 82 -4.20 9.99 4.88
C ALA A 82 -5.26 9.08 4.27
N SER A 83 -6.10 9.62 3.38
CA SER A 83 -7.03 8.83 2.59
C SER A 83 -6.42 8.56 1.22
N LEU A 84 -6.12 7.30 0.95
CA LEU A 84 -5.52 6.86 -0.30
C LEU A 84 -6.58 6.18 -1.18
N ALA A 85 -6.46 6.28 -2.48
CA ALA A 85 -7.24 5.46 -3.41
C ALA A 85 -6.95 3.97 -3.18
N ASN A 86 -7.86 3.08 -3.57
CA ASN A 86 -7.70 1.63 -3.29
C ASN A 86 -6.44 1.04 -3.94
N GLY A 87 -6.08 1.48 -5.13
CA GLY A 87 -5.01 0.85 -5.89
C GLY A 87 -5.34 -0.60 -6.32
N ASN A 88 -4.32 -1.30 -6.76
CA ASN A 88 -4.35 -2.73 -7.08
C ASN A 88 -2.93 -3.30 -7.05
N ALA A 89 -2.77 -4.62 -7.30
CA ALA A 89 -1.46 -5.26 -7.24
C ALA A 89 -0.44 -4.68 -8.22
N ALA A 90 -0.85 -4.33 -9.45
CA ALA A 90 0.03 -3.74 -10.46
C ALA A 90 0.27 -2.23 -10.27
N SER A 91 -0.54 -1.56 -9.43
CA SER A 91 -0.41 -0.13 -9.12
C SER A 91 -0.94 0.15 -7.71
N PRO A 92 -0.14 -0.16 -6.68
CA PRO A 92 -0.52 0.05 -5.28
C PRO A 92 -0.62 1.55 -4.93
N SER A 93 -1.45 1.85 -3.94
CA SER A 93 -1.70 3.24 -3.50
C SER A 93 -0.51 3.88 -2.81
N LEU A 94 0.27 3.08 -2.11
CA LEU A 94 1.54 3.47 -1.49
C LEU A 94 2.65 2.60 -2.10
N ARG A 95 3.56 3.24 -2.83
CA ARG A 95 4.60 2.56 -3.61
C ARG A 95 5.91 3.35 -3.65
N PHE A 96 6.96 2.72 -4.11
CA PHE A 96 8.24 3.36 -4.38
C PHE A 96 8.26 4.01 -5.78
N THR A 97 9.03 5.07 -5.95
CA THR A 97 9.08 5.82 -7.23
C THR A 97 9.62 4.96 -8.37
N ASP A 98 10.67 4.19 -8.08
CA ASP A 98 11.38 3.38 -9.07
C ASP A 98 10.88 1.92 -9.14
N ASP A 99 9.88 1.58 -8.29
CA ASP A 99 9.26 0.27 -8.23
C ASP A 99 7.74 0.46 -8.07
N THR A 100 7.06 0.54 -9.21
CA THR A 100 5.66 1.00 -9.27
C THR A 100 4.64 -0.09 -9.00
N ASP A 101 5.05 -1.33 -8.87
CA ASP A 101 4.21 -2.51 -8.64
C ASP A 101 4.55 -3.24 -7.32
N THR A 102 5.39 -2.61 -6.47
CA THR A 102 5.64 -3.04 -5.10
C THR A 102 5.10 -2.01 -4.10
N GLY A 103 4.29 -2.45 -3.13
CA GLY A 103 3.70 -1.52 -2.17
C GLY A 103 2.49 -2.04 -1.42
N ILE A 104 1.62 -1.11 -0.99
CA ILE A 104 0.43 -1.37 -0.20
C ILE A 104 -0.81 -0.87 -0.94
N PHE A 105 -1.87 -1.69 -0.96
CA PHE A 105 -3.15 -1.34 -1.57
C PHE A 105 -4.34 -1.97 -0.82
N ASN A 106 -5.56 -1.50 -1.13
CA ASN A 106 -6.79 -2.07 -0.61
C ASN A 106 -7.37 -3.04 -1.66
N SER A 107 -7.35 -4.34 -1.38
CA SER A 107 -7.88 -5.37 -2.30
C SER A 107 -9.38 -5.59 -2.18
N GLY A 108 -10.07 -4.88 -1.29
CA GLY A 108 -11.51 -4.99 -1.05
C GLY A 108 -11.91 -4.49 0.32
N ALA A 109 -13.19 -4.55 0.65
CA ALA A 109 -13.70 -4.12 1.95
C ALA A 109 -12.98 -4.85 3.11
N ASN A 110 -12.48 -4.09 4.08
CA ASN A 110 -11.77 -4.59 5.26
C ASN A 110 -10.49 -5.39 4.96
N ALA A 111 -9.83 -5.15 3.81
CA ALA A 111 -8.66 -5.90 3.38
C ALA A 111 -7.49 -4.95 3.04
N ILE A 112 -6.36 -5.16 3.69
CA ILE A 112 -5.08 -4.55 3.32
C ILE A 112 -4.25 -5.63 2.64
N SER A 113 -3.67 -5.31 1.50
CA SER A 113 -2.79 -6.20 0.74
C SER A 113 -1.47 -5.51 0.44
N PHE A 114 -0.43 -6.32 0.38
CA PHE A 114 0.87 -5.94 -0.10
C PHE A 114 1.05 -6.51 -1.51
N THR A 115 1.89 -5.89 -2.29
CA THR A 115 2.28 -6.40 -3.60
C THR A 115 3.78 -6.30 -3.75
N GLU A 116 4.36 -7.28 -4.41
CA GLU A 116 5.74 -7.36 -4.80
C GLU A 116 5.78 -7.83 -6.25
N GLY A 117 6.36 -7.03 -7.16
CA GLY A 117 6.40 -7.33 -8.58
C GLY A 117 5.01 -7.57 -9.20
N GLY A 118 3.99 -6.81 -8.79
CA GLY A 118 2.62 -6.95 -9.28
C GLY A 118 1.82 -8.13 -8.72
N SER A 119 2.42 -8.96 -7.86
CA SER A 119 1.77 -10.11 -7.21
C SER A 119 1.28 -9.73 -5.82
N GLY A 120 -0.03 -9.62 -5.65
CA GLY A 120 -0.63 -9.20 -4.39
C GLY A 120 -0.79 -10.35 -3.38
N PHE A 121 -0.48 -10.08 -2.12
CA PHE A 121 -0.75 -10.97 -1.00
C PHE A 121 -1.29 -10.19 0.21
N ARG A 122 -2.06 -10.87 1.06
CA ARG A 122 -2.64 -10.27 2.26
C ARG A 122 -1.73 -10.48 3.45
N ILE A 123 -1.60 -9.45 4.28
CA ILE A 123 -0.94 -9.56 5.57
C ILE A 123 -1.99 -9.70 6.67
N GLY A 124 -1.70 -10.58 7.63
CA GLY A 124 -2.52 -10.73 8.81
C GLY A 124 -3.77 -11.57 8.58
N TYR A 125 -3.61 -12.77 8.03
CA TYR A 125 -4.70 -13.72 8.03
C TYR A 125 -5.17 -14.02 9.47
N ARG A 126 -6.44 -13.86 9.70
CA ARG A 126 -7.09 -14.33 10.93
C ARG A 126 -7.41 -15.84 10.86
N ASN A 127 -7.28 -16.41 9.68
CA ASN A 127 -7.57 -17.80 9.34
C ASN A 127 -6.63 -18.24 8.20
N ILE A 128 -6.39 -19.54 8.08
CA ILE A 128 -5.72 -20.10 6.92
C ILE A 128 -6.68 -19.97 5.73
N PRO A 129 -6.29 -19.34 4.61
CA PRO A 129 -7.15 -19.19 3.45
C PRO A 129 -7.59 -20.54 2.87
N ASP A 130 -8.85 -20.62 2.44
CA ASP A 130 -9.39 -21.79 1.75
C ASP A 130 -8.90 -21.80 0.29
N GLY A 131 -8.25 -22.89 -0.12
CA GLY A 131 -7.86 -23.17 -1.52
C GLY A 131 -9.02 -23.74 -2.37
N GLY A 132 -10.22 -23.78 -1.79
CA GLY A 132 -11.43 -24.34 -2.40
C GLY A 132 -11.54 -25.85 -2.30
N PRO A 133 -12.77 -26.39 -2.29
CA PRO A 133 -13.04 -27.82 -2.17
C PRO A 133 -12.59 -28.57 -3.43
N LYS A 134 -11.94 -29.71 -3.22
CA LYS A 134 -11.57 -30.68 -4.28
C LYS A 134 -12.48 -31.90 -4.19
N ASN A 135 -13.24 -32.12 -5.22
CA ASN A 135 -14.19 -33.22 -5.32
C ASN A 135 -13.73 -34.36 -6.28
N THR A 136 -12.52 -34.22 -6.80
CA THR A 136 -11.80 -35.21 -7.62
C THR A 136 -10.34 -35.23 -7.23
N SER A 137 -9.53 -36.09 -7.83
CA SER A 137 -8.07 -36.06 -7.68
C SER A 137 -7.51 -34.68 -8.06
N TYR A 138 -6.56 -34.17 -7.27
CA TYR A 138 -5.99 -32.86 -7.42
C TYR A 138 -4.47 -32.87 -7.26
N THR A 139 -3.77 -32.21 -8.16
CA THR A 139 -2.34 -31.99 -8.04
C THR A 139 -2.09 -30.60 -7.43
N LEU A 140 -1.32 -30.54 -6.36
CA LEU A 140 -0.96 -29.29 -5.71
C LEU A 140 -0.16 -28.39 -6.65
N ALA A 141 -0.38 -27.08 -6.53
CA ALA A 141 0.26 -26.04 -7.34
C ALA A 141 0.83 -24.93 -6.45
N THR A 142 1.69 -24.07 -7.00
CA THR A 142 2.27 -22.92 -6.28
C THR A 142 1.20 -21.98 -5.71
N GLY A 143 0.04 -21.89 -6.37
CA GLY A 143 -1.11 -21.12 -5.88
C GLY A 143 -1.75 -21.65 -4.60
N ASP A 144 -1.37 -22.85 -4.12
CA ASP A 144 -1.89 -23.46 -2.88
C ASP A 144 -1.03 -23.14 -1.65
N VAL A 145 0.13 -22.55 -1.84
CA VAL A 145 1.04 -22.16 -0.75
C VAL A 145 0.33 -21.23 0.25
N GLY A 146 0.45 -21.56 1.52
CA GLY A 146 -0.18 -20.82 2.62
C GLY A 146 -1.70 -21.05 2.77
N LYS A 147 -2.29 -21.97 2.01
CA LYS A 147 -3.72 -22.32 2.06
C LYS A 147 -3.96 -23.70 2.66
N TYR A 148 -5.21 -23.97 3.02
CA TYR A 148 -5.65 -25.34 3.21
C TYR A 148 -6.48 -25.81 2.01
N ILE A 149 -6.23 -27.05 1.60
CA ILE A 149 -6.93 -27.73 0.52
C ILE A 149 -7.89 -28.73 1.14
N GLN A 150 -9.19 -28.55 0.90
CA GLN A 150 -10.22 -29.43 1.40
C GLN A 150 -10.60 -30.49 0.38
N ILE A 151 -10.52 -31.76 0.76
CA ILE A 151 -11.01 -32.89 -0.03
C ILE A 151 -12.43 -33.19 0.44
N THR A 152 -13.43 -33.14 -0.47
CA THR A 152 -14.87 -33.26 -0.14
C THR A 152 -15.52 -34.53 -0.67
N SER A 153 -14.92 -35.16 -1.65
CA SER A 153 -15.36 -36.46 -2.16
C SER A 153 -14.16 -37.23 -2.68
N GLY A 154 -14.37 -38.45 -3.16
CA GLY A 154 -13.30 -39.36 -3.59
C GLY A 154 -12.29 -38.73 -4.54
N GLY A 155 -11.05 -39.16 -4.45
CA GLY A 155 -9.92 -38.71 -5.21
C GLY A 155 -8.65 -38.80 -4.37
N SER A 156 -7.54 -38.47 -4.96
CA SER A 156 -6.22 -38.41 -4.31
C SER A 156 -5.64 -37.01 -4.43
N ILE A 157 -4.74 -36.67 -3.54
CA ILE A 157 -3.88 -35.47 -3.68
C ILE A 157 -2.54 -35.93 -4.24
N THR A 158 -2.03 -35.22 -5.22
CA THR A 158 -0.67 -35.43 -5.73
C THR A 158 0.23 -34.31 -5.32
N VAL A 159 1.36 -34.63 -4.69
CA VAL A 159 2.45 -33.70 -4.37
C VAL A 159 3.46 -33.77 -5.52
N PRO A 160 3.52 -32.76 -6.40
CA PRO A 160 4.38 -32.80 -7.58
C PRO A 160 5.84 -32.48 -7.25
N ASP A 161 6.76 -33.02 -8.06
CA ASP A 161 8.18 -32.70 -7.97
C ASP A 161 8.50 -31.35 -8.65
N GLY A 162 9.57 -30.70 -8.25
CA GLY A 162 10.10 -29.49 -8.90
C GLY A 162 9.17 -28.26 -8.88
N THR A 163 8.11 -28.27 -8.06
CA THR A 163 7.05 -27.23 -8.12
C THR A 163 7.16 -26.20 -7.02
N PHE A 164 7.55 -26.61 -5.82
CA PHE A 164 7.54 -25.77 -4.62
C PHE A 164 8.93 -25.28 -4.25
N ALA A 165 9.00 -24.18 -3.52
CA ALA A 165 10.24 -23.62 -3.01
C ALA A 165 10.52 -24.04 -1.56
N ASN A 166 11.75 -23.79 -1.11
CA ASN A 166 12.13 -24.00 0.29
C ASN A 166 11.29 -23.10 1.22
N GLY A 167 10.66 -23.73 2.21
CA GLY A 167 9.80 -23.04 3.18
C GLY A 167 8.33 -22.93 2.79
N ASP A 168 7.94 -23.37 1.59
CA ASP A 168 6.54 -23.43 1.20
C ASP A 168 5.77 -24.41 2.10
N VAL A 169 4.53 -24.08 2.39
CA VAL A 169 3.65 -24.88 3.24
C VAL A 169 2.26 -24.97 2.61
N VAL A 170 1.71 -26.20 2.56
CA VAL A 170 0.32 -26.44 2.17
C VAL A 170 -0.33 -27.30 3.25
N SER A 171 -1.54 -26.91 3.69
CA SER A 171 -2.34 -27.72 4.60
C SER A 171 -3.40 -28.54 3.84
N LEU A 172 -3.68 -29.74 4.30
CA LEU A 172 -4.71 -30.62 3.76
C LEU A 172 -5.78 -30.88 4.83
N PHE A 173 -7.04 -30.88 4.42
CA PHE A 173 -8.16 -31.33 5.25
C PHE A 173 -8.97 -32.38 4.48
N ASN A 174 -8.99 -33.60 4.99
CA ASN A 174 -9.86 -34.67 4.46
C ASN A 174 -11.27 -34.50 5.05
N ASN A 175 -12.17 -33.87 4.34
CA ASN A 175 -13.57 -33.71 4.74
C ASN A 175 -14.45 -34.90 4.24
N THR A 176 -13.90 -36.10 4.18
CA THR A 176 -14.63 -37.30 3.81
C THR A 176 -14.73 -38.27 4.98
N ASN A 177 -15.53 -39.32 4.82
CA ASN A 177 -15.68 -40.44 5.77
C ASN A 177 -14.76 -41.64 5.48
N ALA A 178 -13.79 -41.49 4.60
CA ALA A 178 -12.79 -42.49 4.25
C ALA A 178 -11.39 -41.82 4.23
N ALA A 179 -10.36 -42.65 4.34
CA ALA A 179 -8.99 -42.17 4.16
C ALA A 179 -8.75 -41.72 2.71
N VAL A 180 -7.91 -40.73 2.50
CA VAL A 180 -7.52 -40.19 1.21
C VAL A 180 -6.05 -40.45 0.98
N THR A 181 -5.71 -40.93 -0.22
CA THR A 181 -4.31 -41.12 -0.59
C THR A 181 -3.67 -39.79 -1.00
N VAL A 182 -2.52 -39.51 -0.44
CA VAL A 182 -1.61 -38.45 -0.87
C VAL A 182 -0.48 -39.11 -1.65
N ASN A 183 -0.50 -38.98 -2.98
CA ASN A 183 0.53 -39.50 -3.89
C ASN A 183 1.75 -38.57 -3.83
N CYS A 184 2.85 -39.05 -3.32
CA CYS A 184 4.09 -38.31 -3.27
C CYS A 184 4.87 -38.51 -4.58
N ALA A 185 4.50 -37.74 -5.62
CA ALA A 185 5.23 -37.75 -6.89
C ALA A 185 6.51 -36.92 -6.82
N ILE A 186 6.74 -36.25 -5.70
CA ILE A 186 7.98 -35.54 -5.35
C ILE A 186 9.11 -36.55 -5.13
N SER A 187 10.36 -36.18 -5.42
CA SER A 187 11.51 -37.11 -5.36
C SER A 187 11.70 -37.76 -4.00
N THR A 188 11.42 -37.05 -2.91
CA THR A 188 11.50 -37.57 -1.54
C THR A 188 10.42 -36.98 -0.65
N ALA A 189 9.65 -37.81 0.03
CA ALA A 189 8.63 -37.42 0.98
C ALA A 189 8.77 -38.18 2.29
N TYR A 190 8.85 -37.49 3.40
CA TYR A 190 8.90 -38.08 4.74
C TYR A 190 7.60 -37.86 5.50
N ILE A 191 7.18 -38.80 6.31
CA ILE A 191 6.29 -38.55 7.42
C ILE A 191 7.16 -38.02 8.59
N ALA A 192 6.75 -36.94 9.21
CA ALA A 192 7.48 -36.31 10.32
C ALA A 192 7.81 -37.34 11.40
N GLY A 193 9.08 -37.35 11.84
CA GLY A 193 9.59 -38.30 12.81
C GLY A 193 10.02 -39.66 12.23
N THR A 194 9.98 -39.81 10.90
CA THR A 194 10.51 -41.03 10.23
C THR A 194 11.59 -40.63 9.22
N ASP A 195 12.51 -41.58 8.95
CA ASP A 195 13.58 -41.41 7.96
C ASP A 195 13.39 -42.44 6.81
N SER A 196 12.15 -42.57 6.37
CA SER A 196 11.77 -43.48 5.27
C SER A 196 11.00 -42.72 4.23
N ASP A 197 11.52 -42.71 3.02
CA ASP A 197 10.83 -42.13 1.86
C ASP A 197 9.48 -42.80 1.59
N LYS A 198 8.46 -42.04 1.24
CA LYS A 198 7.09 -42.46 1.02
C LYS A 198 6.61 -42.12 -0.39
N ALA A 199 6.34 -43.08 -1.20
CA ALA A 199 5.66 -42.90 -2.48
C ALA A 199 4.18 -42.49 -2.30
N ASN A 200 3.56 -42.92 -1.20
CA ASN A 200 2.17 -42.63 -0.84
C ASN A 200 2.03 -42.46 0.67
N VAL A 201 1.16 -41.57 1.08
CA VAL A 201 0.79 -41.33 2.46
C VAL A 201 -0.74 -41.38 2.56
N SER A 202 -1.28 -42.04 3.61
CA SER A 202 -2.72 -42.08 3.87
C SER A 202 -3.13 -40.97 4.82
N LEU A 203 -3.97 -40.06 4.38
CA LEU A 203 -4.57 -39.00 5.23
C LEU A 203 -5.88 -39.56 5.80
N ALA A 204 -5.93 -39.71 7.11
CA ALA A 204 -7.05 -40.32 7.82
C ALA A 204 -8.40 -39.63 7.55
N THR A 205 -9.50 -40.33 7.77
CA THR A 205 -10.87 -39.76 7.79
C THR A 205 -10.95 -38.55 8.71
N ARG A 206 -11.48 -37.43 8.21
CA ARG A 206 -11.54 -36.14 8.94
C ARG A 206 -10.18 -35.65 9.43
N GLY A 207 -9.11 -36.19 8.86
CA GLY A 207 -7.73 -35.85 9.23
C GLY A 207 -7.28 -34.54 8.64
N VAL A 208 -6.35 -33.92 9.34
CA VAL A 208 -5.62 -32.73 8.88
C VAL A 208 -4.15 -33.08 8.76
N ALA A 209 -3.50 -32.58 7.72
CA ALA A 209 -2.06 -32.69 7.53
C ALA A 209 -1.49 -31.38 7.04
N THR A 210 -0.20 -31.20 7.29
CA THR A 210 0.59 -30.08 6.75
C THR A 210 1.79 -30.65 6.01
N ILE A 211 2.05 -30.12 4.83
CA ILE A 211 3.20 -30.45 3.99
C ILE A 211 4.14 -29.24 4.04
N LEU A 212 5.34 -29.43 4.55
CA LEU A 212 6.43 -28.46 4.48
C LEU A 212 7.40 -28.88 3.38
N PHE A 213 7.68 -28.01 2.44
CA PHE A 213 8.67 -28.23 1.39
C PHE A 213 10.04 -27.74 1.86
N ALA A 214 10.96 -28.68 2.05
CA ALA A 214 12.35 -28.36 2.41
C ALA A 214 13.18 -27.86 1.22
N ASN A 215 12.77 -28.23 0.01
CA ASN A 215 13.23 -27.73 -1.29
C ASN A 215 12.27 -28.21 -2.38
N ALA A 216 12.58 -27.98 -3.65
CA ALA A 216 11.75 -28.37 -4.78
C ALA A 216 11.49 -29.88 -4.89
N ASN A 217 12.36 -30.71 -4.30
CA ASN A 217 12.37 -32.17 -4.46
C ASN A 217 12.17 -32.94 -3.15
N VAL A 218 12.03 -32.23 -2.02
CA VAL A 218 11.90 -32.86 -0.68
C VAL A 218 10.78 -32.21 0.10
N CYS A 219 9.89 -33.02 0.66
CA CYS A 219 8.87 -32.54 1.60
C CYS A 219 8.78 -33.40 2.88
N VAL A 220 8.22 -32.81 3.93
CA VAL A 220 7.88 -33.48 5.18
C VAL A 220 6.39 -33.28 5.44
N ILE A 221 5.69 -34.38 5.67
CA ILE A 221 4.24 -34.40 5.93
C ILE A 221 4.01 -34.72 7.40
N THR A 222 3.24 -33.89 8.06
CA THR A 222 2.87 -34.08 9.47
C THR A 222 1.34 -33.98 9.64
N GLY A 223 0.81 -34.63 10.67
CA GLY A 223 -0.63 -34.63 10.99
C GLY A 223 -1.22 -36.02 11.12
N ASN A 224 -2.50 -36.17 10.76
CA ASN A 224 -3.21 -37.44 10.82
C ASN A 224 -2.89 -38.33 9.60
N VAL A 225 -1.65 -38.71 9.46
CA VAL A 225 -1.13 -39.49 8.31
C VAL A 225 -0.39 -40.75 8.75
N SER A 226 -0.39 -41.74 7.85
CA SER A 226 0.29 -43.02 8.03
C SER A 226 0.87 -43.54 6.73
#